data_923ca4d840f249cf397b3dd8ee4bd7ca
#
_entry.id   923ca4d840f249cf397b3dd8ee4bd7ca
#
_cell.length_a   1.000
_cell.length_b   1.000
_cell.length_c   1.000
_cell.angle_alpha   90.00
_cell.angle_beta   90.00
_cell.angle_gamma   90.00
#
_symmetry.space_group_name_H-M   'P 1'
#
loop_
_entity.id
_entity.type
_entity.pdbx_description
1 polymer ?
#
loop_
_entity_poly.entity_id
_entity_poly.type
_entity_poly.pdbx_seq_one_letter_code
_entity_poly.pdbx_strand_id
1 'polypeptide(L)'
;MNWRLVAPLTAVAVCGLSLAAGAASGDQPSGPAGMERTQHWAADREAVLEAKLTGMKAGLRLTPDQEKLWGPFESAVRDSAKMRMDAMQEMMEARGHGERMSPVDHLDAMADHLAKAAASLKTIADAAKPLYASLDDSQKHSFGALGRMLLPERARFAEEIWRHREGHGMPE
;
A
#
# COMPACT_ATOMS: atom_id res chain seq x y z
N MET A 1 -10.52 -45.69 53.48
CA MET A 1 -10.23 -47.05 52.94
C MET A 1 -9.16 -46.88 51.86
N ASN A 2 -8.03 -47.13 52.32
CA ASN A 2 -6.72 -47.63 51.93
C ASN A 2 -6.65 -48.21 50.55
N TRP A 3 -5.57 -47.88 49.81
CA TRP A 3 -4.54 -48.68 49.14
C TRP A 3 -3.61 -47.72 48.40
N ARG A 4 -2.46 -47.40 48.86
CA ARG A 4 -1.13 -48.02 48.94
C ARG A 4 -0.57 -48.50 47.59
N LEU A 5 0.54 -47.78 47.18
CA LEU A 5 1.82 -48.30 46.70
C LEU A 5 1.82 -49.14 45.41
N VAL A 6 2.60 -48.67 44.39
CA VAL A 6 3.93 -49.23 44.05
C VAL A 6 4.59 -48.32 43.01
N ALA A 7 5.81 -47.87 43.30
CA ALA A 7 6.76 -47.43 42.29
C ALA A 7 7.53 -48.66 41.76
N PRO A 8 8.12 -48.58 40.56
CA PRO A 8 9.58 -48.57 40.61
C PRO A 8 10.23 -47.54 39.65
N LEU A 9 11.41 -47.15 40.12
CA LEU A 9 12.50 -46.48 39.43
C LEU A 9 12.88 -47.18 38.12
N THR A 10 13.16 -46.41 37.06
CA THR A 10 14.26 -46.71 36.14
C THR A 10 14.76 -45.45 35.42
N ALA A 11 16.04 -45.26 35.65
CA ALA A 11 17.08 -44.78 34.71
C ALA A 11 17.04 -43.35 34.16
N VAL A 12 17.93 -42.61 34.72
CA VAL A 12 18.68 -41.44 34.19
C VAL A 12 19.16 -41.65 32.78
N ALA A 13 18.79 -40.77 31.86
CA ALA A 13 19.55 -40.46 30.68
C ALA A 13 19.73 -38.94 30.63
N VAL A 14 20.88 -38.49 31.12
CA VAL A 14 21.39 -37.14 30.94
C VAL A 14 21.81 -36.99 29.46
N CYS A 15 20.96 -36.45 28.61
CA CYS A 15 21.38 -35.95 27.33
C CYS A 15 21.50 -34.43 27.45
N GLY A 16 22.74 -33.96 27.37
CA GLY A 16 23.12 -32.57 27.42
C GLY A 16 22.43 -31.77 26.31
N LEU A 17 21.52 -30.87 26.69
CA LEU A 17 21.09 -29.79 25.83
C LEU A 17 22.17 -28.72 25.85
N SER A 18 23.02 -28.74 24.81
CA SER A 18 23.82 -27.59 24.45
C SER A 18 22.86 -26.47 24.05
N LEU A 19 22.67 -25.46 24.89
CA LEU A 19 22.09 -24.18 24.52
C LEU A 19 23.09 -23.51 23.56
N ALA A 20 22.97 -23.77 22.27
CA ALA A 20 23.46 -22.86 21.27
C ALA A 20 22.56 -21.63 21.33
N ALA A 21 23.03 -20.59 22.00
CA ALA A 21 22.51 -19.24 21.84
C ALA A 21 22.80 -18.82 20.39
N GLY A 22 21.93 -19.21 19.47
CA GLY A 22 21.86 -18.66 18.14
C GLY A 22 21.40 -17.22 18.27
N ALA A 23 22.37 -16.29 18.25
CA ALA A 23 22.07 -14.91 17.93
C ALA A 23 21.33 -14.94 16.59
N ALA A 24 20.02 -14.68 16.62
CA ALA A 24 19.25 -14.37 15.45
C ALA A 24 19.76 -13.00 14.95
N SER A 25 20.89 -13.02 14.24
CA SER A 25 21.25 -11.95 13.34
C SER A 25 20.09 -11.84 12.37
N GLY A 26 19.36 -10.72 12.46
CA GLY A 26 18.33 -10.39 11.51
C GLY A 26 18.98 -10.35 10.12
N ASP A 27 18.88 -11.45 9.42
CA ASP A 27 19.32 -11.60 8.05
C ASP A 27 18.43 -10.73 7.19
N GLN A 28 18.83 -9.45 7.05
CA GLN A 28 18.24 -8.60 6.02
C GLN A 28 18.67 -9.21 4.69
N PRO A 29 17.72 -9.59 3.83
CA PRO A 29 18.03 -10.22 2.56
C PRO A 29 18.59 -9.17 1.58
N SER A 30 19.87 -8.86 1.74
CA SER A 30 20.65 -8.00 0.82
C SER A 30 21.27 -8.81 -0.33
N GLY A 31 20.73 -10.00 -0.61
CA GLY A 31 21.21 -10.90 -1.66
C GLY A 31 20.27 -10.96 -2.87
N PRO A 32 20.63 -11.74 -3.92
CA PRO A 32 19.81 -11.93 -5.12
C PRO A 32 18.34 -12.26 -4.83
N ALA A 33 18.07 -13.05 -3.80
CA ALA A 33 16.71 -13.37 -3.33
C ALA A 33 15.92 -12.16 -2.81
N GLY A 34 16.60 -11.11 -2.34
CA GLY A 34 15.98 -9.85 -1.95
C GLY A 34 15.55 -9.04 -3.18
N MET A 35 16.39 -8.99 -4.20
CA MET A 35 16.08 -8.31 -5.47
C MET A 35 14.94 -9.01 -6.22
N GLU A 36 14.94 -10.35 -6.30
CA GLU A 36 13.85 -11.10 -6.91
C GLU A 36 12.51 -10.82 -6.22
N ARG A 37 12.50 -10.82 -4.88
CA ARG A 37 11.28 -10.52 -4.11
C ARG A 37 10.77 -9.10 -4.35
N THR A 38 11.67 -8.13 -4.48
CA THR A 38 11.31 -6.74 -4.77
C THR A 38 10.75 -6.60 -6.18
N GLN A 39 11.32 -7.30 -7.16
CA GLN A 39 10.84 -7.30 -8.55
C GLN A 39 9.45 -7.97 -8.65
N HIS A 40 9.23 -9.10 -8.00
CA HIS A 40 7.91 -9.75 -7.96
C HIS A 40 6.85 -8.83 -7.33
N TRP A 41 7.18 -8.19 -6.22
CA TRP A 41 6.27 -7.27 -5.56
C TRP A 41 5.93 -6.03 -6.42
N ALA A 42 6.88 -5.51 -7.20
CA ALA A 42 6.64 -4.40 -8.13
C ALA A 42 5.73 -4.85 -9.27
N ALA A 43 5.99 -6.01 -9.88
CA ALA A 43 5.17 -6.59 -10.94
C ALA A 43 3.74 -6.88 -10.47
N ASP A 44 3.58 -7.43 -9.26
CA ASP A 44 2.26 -7.69 -8.68
C ASP A 44 1.45 -6.40 -8.50
N ARG A 45 2.08 -5.32 -8.07
CA ARG A 45 1.41 -4.02 -7.92
C ARG A 45 1.01 -3.40 -9.23
N GLU A 46 1.84 -3.52 -10.25
CA GLU A 46 1.51 -3.08 -11.59
C GLU A 46 0.32 -3.87 -12.15
N ALA A 47 0.35 -5.18 -12.04
CA ALA A 47 -0.75 -6.05 -12.47
C ALA A 47 -2.08 -5.70 -11.75
N VAL A 48 -2.03 -5.43 -10.44
CA VAL A 48 -3.19 -4.99 -9.67
C VAL A 48 -3.70 -3.62 -10.13
N LEU A 49 -2.81 -2.69 -10.44
CA LEU A 49 -3.19 -1.38 -10.97
C LEU A 49 -3.89 -1.52 -12.33
N GLU A 50 -3.33 -2.31 -13.25
CA GLU A 50 -3.90 -2.57 -14.56
C GLU A 50 -5.28 -3.23 -14.45
N ALA A 51 -5.43 -4.20 -13.57
CA ALA A 51 -6.73 -4.83 -13.29
C ALA A 51 -7.77 -3.81 -12.79
N LYS A 52 -7.36 -2.88 -11.91
CA LYS A 52 -8.24 -1.83 -11.39
C LYS A 52 -8.64 -0.82 -12.48
N LEU A 53 -7.70 -0.37 -13.30
CA LEU A 53 -7.96 0.56 -14.40
C LEU A 53 -8.88 -0.08 -15.46
N THR A 54 -8.58 -1.31 -15.84
CA THR A 54 -9.42 -2.09 -16.78
C THR A 54 -10.83 -2.29 -16.23
N GLY A 55 -10.94 -2.70 -14.96
CA GLY A 55 -12.23 -2.87 -14.30
C GLY A 55 -13.01 -1.57 -14.19
N MET A 56 -12.35 -0.45 -13.89
CA MET A 56 -12.97 0.87 -13.84
C MET A 56 -13.46 1.32 -15.22
N LYS A 57 -12.65 1.18 -16.26
CA LYS A 57 -13.04 1.51 -17.63
C LYS A 57 -14.26 0.69 -18.09
N ALA A 58 -14.23 -0.62 -17.85
CA ALA A 58 -15.33 -1.51 -18.18
C ALA A 58 -16.63 -1.18 -17.42
N GLY A 59 -16.50 -0.86 -16.12
CA GLY A 59 -17.65 -0.51 -15.27
C GLY A 59 -18.29 0.82 -15.63
N LEU A 60 -17.53 1.77 -16.17
CA LEU A 60 -18.03 3.07 -16.62
C LEU A 60 -18.80 3.01 -17.95
N ARG A 61 -18.60 1.97 -18.76
CA ARG A 61 -19.28 1.82 -20.08
C ARG A 61 -19.19 3.09 -20.93
N LEU A 62 -17.98 3.60 -21.08
CA LEU A 62 -17.71 4.88 -21.76
C LEU A 62 -18.19 4.86 -23.21
N THR A 63 -18.75 5.97 -23.67
CA THR A 63 -19.00 6.19 -25.09
C THR A 63 -17.69 6.43 -25.85
N PRO A 64 -17.66 6.30 -27.18
CA PRO A 64 -16.43 6.55 -27.96
C PRO A 64 -15.80 7.94 -27.74
N ASP A 65 -16.60 8.96 -27.48
CA ASP A 65 -16.09 10.30 -27.20
C ASP A 65 -15.53 10.40 -25.77
N GLN A 66 -16.15 9.76 -24.80
CA GLN A 66 -15.65 9.67 -23.42
C GLN A 66 -14.35 8.85 -23.36
N GLU A 67 -14.20 7.82 -24.19
CA GLU A 67 -12.95 7.02 -24.26
C GLU A 67 -11.73 7.85 -24.64
N LYS A 68 -11.90 8.87 -25.48
CA LYS A 68 -10.80 9.81 -25.83
C LYS A 68 -10.29 10.58 -24.59
N LEU A 69 -11.17 10.80 -23.62
CA LEU A 69 -10.85 11.50 -22.37
C LEU A 69 -10.30 10.57 -21.28
N TRP A 70 -10.46 9.26 -21.47
CA TRP A 70 -9.94 8.25 -20.55
C TRP A 70 -8.41 8.17 -20.55
N GLY A 71 -7.76 8.25 -21.73
CA GLY A 71 -6.31 8.10 -21.87
C GLY A 71 -5.48 9.02 -20.98
N PRO A 72 -5.73 10.34 -20.98
CA PRO A 72 -5.04 11.28 -20.08
C PRO A 72 -5.22 10.95 -18.58
N PHE A 73 -6.42 10.56 -18.17
CA PHE A 73 -6.69 10.14 -16.79
C PHE A 73 -5.92 8.86 -16.42
N GLU A 74 -5.98 7.87 -17.28
CA GLU A 74 -5.28 6.60 -17.11
C GLU A 74 -3.76 6.80 -17.00
N SER A 75 -3.16 7.62 -17.86
CA SER A 75 -1.74 7.97 -17.81
C SER A 75 -1.37 8.64 -16.49
N ALA A 76 -2.14 9.65 -16.06
CA ALA A 76 -1.89 10.35 -14.81
C ALA A 76 -1.94 9.41 -13.58
N VAL A 77 -2.83 8.42 -13.60
CA VAL A 77 -2.92 7.40 -12.51
C VAL A 77 -1.69 6.49 -12.53
N ARG A 78 -1.24 6.02 -13.71
CA ARG A 78 -0.02 5.19 -13.86
C ARG A 78 1.22 5.94 -13.40
N ASP A 79 1.40 7.19 -13.86
CA ASP A 79 2.54 8.03 -13.50
C ASP A 79 2.60 8.27 -11.99
N SER A 80 1.44 8.49 -11.36
CA SER A 80 1.33 8.61 -9.92
C SER A 80 1.70 7.31 -9.18
N ALA A 81 1.30 6.17 -9.71
CA ALA A 81 1.65 4.88 -9.12
C ALA A 81 3.15 4.62 -9.23
N LYS A 82 3.75 4.89 -10.41
CA LYS A 82 5.19 4.77 -10.64
C LYS A 82 5.97 5.65 -9.67
N MET A 83 5.62 6.95 -9.57
CA MET A 83 6.29 7.88 -8.66
C MET A 83 6.26 7.40 -7.19
N ARG A 84 5.14 6.80 -6.75
CA ARG A 84 5.06 6.22 -5.38
C ARG A 84 5.96 5.01 -5.20
N MET A 85 6.11 4.19 -6.24
CA MET A 85 7.00 3.03 -6.19
C MET A 85 8.47 3.44 -6.16
N ASP A 86 8.84 4.40 -7.00
CA ASP A 86 10.20 4.95 -7.05
C ASP A 86 10.57 5.56 -5.69
N ALA A 87 9.70 6.38 -5.10
CA ALA A 87 9.91 6.96 -3.77
C ALA A 87 10.03 5.92 -2.65
N MET A 88 9.27 4.82 -2.75
CA MET A 88 9.36 3.73 -1.78
C MET A 88 10.68 2.95 -1.92
N GLN A 89 11.15 2.75 -3.14
CA GLN A 89 12.43 2.12 -3.41
C GLN A 89 13.57 2.99 -2.88
N GLU A 90 13.57 4.29 -3.18
CA GLU A 90 14.56 5.25 -2.65
C GLU A 90 14.62 5.21 -1.10
N MET A 91 13.45 5.17 -0.46
CA MET A 91 13.36 5.08 1.00
C MET A 91 13.94 3.76 1.54
N MET A 92 13.72 2.63 0.85
CA MET A 92 14.28 1.34 1.24
C MET A 92 15.80 1.31 1.08
N GLU A 93 16.33 1.87 -0.01
CA GLU A 93 17.75 1.99 -0.28
C GLU A 93 18.45 2.87 0.77
N ALA A 94 17.87 4.04 1.08
CA ALA A 94 18.41 4.93 2.12
C ALA A 94 18.49 4.26 3.50
N ARG A 95 17.47 3.45 3.86
CA ARG A 95 17.49 2.66 5.11
C ARG A 95 18.58 1.58 5.11
N GLY A 96 18.86 0.97 3.95
CA GLY A 96 19.89 -0.06 3.80
C GLY A 96 21.31 0.46 4.00
N HIS A 97 21.58 1.75 3.76
CA HIS A 97 22.89 2.36 3.92
C HIS A 97 23.24 2.75 5.36
N GLY A 98 22.34 2.53 6.32
CA GLY A 98 22.61 2.72 7.74
C GLY A 98 22.82 4.18 8.18
N GLU A 99 22.65 5.15 7.29
CA GLU A 99 22.69 6.56 7.62
C GLU A 99 21.47 6.93 8.49
N ARG A 100 21.76 7.28 9.73
CA ARG A 100 20.75 7.83 10.62
C ARG A 100 20.46 9.27 10.21
N MET A 101 19.40 9.48 9.45
CA MET A 101 18.87 10.82 9.20
C MET A 101 18.66 11.55 10.52
N SER A 102 19.02 12.82 10.57
CA SER A 102 18.65 13.67 11.71
C SER A 102 17.11 13.80 11.76
N PRO A 103 16.53 14.09 12.93
CA PRO A 103 15.09 14.34 13.02
C PRO A 103 14.60 15.47 12.11
N VAL A 104 15.44 16.48 11.86
CA VAL A 104 15.13 17.61 10.98
C VAL A 104 15.15 17.18 9.53
N ASP A 105 16.19 16.46 9.09
CA ASP A 105 16.26 15.92 7.71
C ASP A 105 15.10 14.96 7.41
N HIS A 106 14.66 14.20 8.43
CA HIS A 106 13.48 13.33 8.30
C HIS A 106 12.20 14.13 8.10
N LEU A 107 12.03 15.26 8.78
CA LEU A 107 10.88 16.15 8.59
C LEU A 107 10.90 16.80 7.20
N ASP A 108 12.06 17.24 6.72
CA ASP A 108 12.22 17.82 5.39
C ASP A 108 11.90 16.79 4.31
N ALA A 109 12.44 15.57 4.41
CA ALA A 109 12.14 14.49 3.47
C ALA A 109 10.64 14.11 3.48
N MET A 110 9.99 14.15 4.64
CA MET A 110 8.56 13.91 4.74
C MET A 110 7.75 15.03 4.10
N ALA A 111 8.15 16.29 4.28
CA ALA A 111 7.51 17.45 3.66
C ALA A 111 7.61 17.40 2.14
N ASP A 112 8.78 17.06 1.59
CA ASP A 112 9.00 16.87 0.16
C ASP A 112 8.16 15.74 -0.40
N HIS A 113 8.09 14.62 0.31
CA HIS A 113 7.24 13.50 -0.10
C HIS A 113 5.75 13.88 -0.15
N LEU A 114 5.26 14.62 0.84
CA LEU A 114 3.87 15.10 0.87
C LEU A 114 3.61 16.11 -0.27
N ALA A 115 4.54 17.00 -0.56
CA ALA A 115 4.42 17.96 -1.65
C ALA A 115 4.34 17.24 -3.02
N LYS A 116 5.22 16.25 -3.26
CA LYS A 116 5.19 15.41 -4.48
C LYS A 116 3.88 14.64 -4.59
N ALA A 117 3.40 14.06 -3.49
CA ALA A 117 2.13 13.33 -3.46
C ALA A 117 0.93 14.25 -3.76
N ALA A 118 0.91 15.45 -3.20
CA ALA A 118 -0.13 16.46 -3.45
C ALA A 118 -0.14 16.91 -4.92
N ALA A 119 1.03 17.17 -5.50
CA ALA A 119 1.16 17.53 -6.92
C ALA A 119 0.65 16.40 -7.83
N SER A 120 0.99 15.16 -7.53
CA SER A 120 0.52 13.98 -8.26
C SER A 120 -1.00 13.82 -8.21
N LEU A 121 -1.61 13.98 -7.03
CA LEU A 121 -3.06 13.95 -6.88
C LEU A 121 -3.74 15.08 -7.67
N LYS A 122 -3.13 16.26 -7.68
CA LYS A 122 -3.63 17.37 -8.50
C LYS A 122 -3.60 17.04 -9.99
N THR A 123 -2.53 16.43 -10.48
CA THR A 123 -2.41 16.00 -11.89
C THR A 123 -3.52 15.00 -12.24
N ILE A 124 -3.77 14.01 -11.39
CA ILE A 124 -4.87 13.04 -11.57
C ILE A 124 -6.22 13.79 -11.61
N ALA A 125 -6.45 14.70 -10.67
CA ALA A 125 -7.69 15.44 -10.61
C ALA A 125 -7.92 16.32 -11.85
N ASP A 126 -6.86 16.99 -12.34
CA ASP A 126 -6.94 17.83 -13.54
C ASP A 126 -7.21 16.99 -14.80
N ALA A 127 -6.61 15.81 -14.91
CA ALA A 127 -6.87 14.86 -16.00
C ALA A 127 -8.28 14.21 -15.91
N ALA A 128 -8.79 14.01 -14.70
CA ALA A 128 -10.12 13.46 -14.47
C ALA A 128 -11.26 14.44 -14.77
N LYS A 129 -11.05 15.74 -14.61
CA LYS A 129 -12.09 16.78 -14.77
C LYS A 129 -12.84 16.71 -16.09
N PRO A 130 -12.18 16.69 -17.27
CA PRO A 130 -12.88 16.64 -18.55
C PRO A 130 -13.65 15.33 -18.73
N LEU A 131 -13.08 14.20 -18.30
CA LEU A 131 -13.77 12.93 -18.31
C LEU A 131 -15.02 12.98 -17.44
N TYR A 132 -14.88 13.38 -16.17
CA TYR A 132 -15.97 13.44 -15.22
C TYR A 132 -17.11 14.39 -15.64
N ALA A 133 -16.76 15.51 -16.29
CA ALA A 133 -17.74 16.46 -16.83
C ALA A 133 -18.58 15.85 -17.97
N SER A 134 -18.03 14.91 -18.73
CA SER A 134 -18.71 14.23 -19.83
C SER A 134 -19.59 13.05 -19.41
N LEU A 135 -19.47 12.59 -18.16
CA LEU A 135 -20.21 11.43 -17.64
C LEU A 135 -21.66 11.81 -17.31
N ASP A 136 -22.58 10.87 -17.53
CA ASP A 136 -23.95 10.96 -17.00
C ASP A 136 -23.98 10.66 -15.48
N ASP A 137 -25.15 10.83 -14.85
CA ASP A 137 -25.28 10.69 -13.41
C ASP A 137 -25.03 9.26 -12.90
N SER A 138 -25.40 8.24 -13.67
CA SER A 138 -25.11 6.83 -13.35
C SER A 138 -23.62 6.54 -13.45
N GLN A 139 -22.98 7.04 -14.51
CA GLN A 139 -21.52 6.93 -14.70
C GLN A 139 -20.75 7.68 -13.61
N LYS A 140 -21.21 8.88 -13.20
CA LYS A 140 -20.59 9.65 -12.08
C LYS A 140 -20.67 8.89 -10.77
N HIS A 141 -21.80 8.25 -10.49
CA HIS A 141 -21.93 7.38 -9.31
C HIS A 141 -20.96 6.22 -9.37
N SER A 142 -20.87 5.53 -10.52
CA SER A 142 -19.92 4.44 -10.74
C SER A 142 -18.48 4.90 -10.66
N PHE A 143 -18.14 6.08 -11.20
CA PHE A 143 -16.80 6.68 -11.12
C PHE A 143 -16.38 6.90 -9.66
N GLY A 144 -17.27 7.44 -8.83
CA GLY A 144 -17.03 7.62 -7.39
C GLY A 144 -16.83 6.30 -6.64
N ALA A 145 -17.64 5.28 -6.97
CA ALA A 145 -17.53 3.96 -6.34
C ALA A 145 -16.24 3.22 -6.74
N LEU A 146 -15.94 3.19 -8.04
CA LEU A 146 -14.77 2.50 -8.60
C LEU A 146 -13.48 3.27 -8.36
N GLY A 147 -13.51 4.61 -8.39
CA GLY A 147 -12.37 5.47 -8.12
C GLY A 147 -11.76 5.25 -6.73
N ARG A 148 -12.60 4.91 -5.76
CA ARG A 148 -12.11 4.53 -4.43
C ARG A 148 -11.19 3.30 -4.44
N MET A 149 -11.30 2.42 -5.42
CA MET A 149 -10.41 1.27 -5.57
C MET A 149 -8.99 1.68 -6.00
N LEU A 150 -8.83 2.85 -6.63
CA LEU A 150 -7.53 3.40 -7.02
C LEU A 150 -6.79 4.06 -5.86
N LEU A 151 -7.52 4.50 -4.82
CA LEU A 151 -6.91 5.12 -3.65
C LEU A 151 -6.17 4.06 -2.81
N PRO A 152 -5.01 4.41 -2.24
CA PRO A 152 -4.33 3.56 -1.27
C PRO A 152 -5.23 3.35 -0.05
N GLU A 153 -5.16 2.17 0.59
CA GLU A 153 -6.01 1.81 1.73
C GLU A 153 -6.03 2.85 2.85
N ARG A 154 -4.87 3.47 3.13
CA ARG A 154 -4.77 4.55 4.13
C ARG A 154 -5.64 5.77 3.79
N ALA A 155 -5.79 6.09 2.52
CA ALA A 155 -6.64 7.20 2.09
C ALA A 155 -8.14 6.85 2.20
N ARG A 156 -8.50 5.57 2.07
CA ARG A 156 -9.87 5.09 2.28
C ARG A 156 -10.31 5.26 3.74
N PHE A 157 -9.44 4.94 4.70
CA PHE A 157 -9.71 5.16 6.13
C PHE A 157 -9.91 6.65 6.47
N ALA A 158 -9.12 7.54 5.88
CA ALA A 158 -9.28 8.97 6.10
C ALA A 158 -10.64 9.45 5.56
N GLU A 159 -11.06 9.02 4.38
CA GLU A 159 -12.35 9.36 3.77
C GLU A 159 -13.53 8.81 4.60
N GLU A 160 -13.38 7.63 5.17
CA GLU A 160 -14.40 7.01 6.01
C GLU A 160 -14.58 7.75 7.34
N ILE A 161 -13.48 8.20 7.95
CA ILE A 161 -13.50 9.05 9.15
C ILE A 161 -14.19 10.39 8.87
N TRP A 162 -13.89 11.04 7.73
CA TRP A 162 -14.53 12.30 7.34
C TRP A 162 -16.03 12.13 7.11
N ARG A 163 -16.45 11.06 6.43
CA ARG A 163 -17.86 10.77 6.17
C ARG A 163 -18.66 10.53 7.45
N HIS A 164 -18.07 9.80 8.41
CA HIS A 164 -18.69 9.59 9.73
C HIS A 164 -18.78 10.89 10.54
N ARG A 165 -17.85 11.82 10.37
CA ARG A 165 -17.84 13.09 11.08
C ARG A 165 -18.88 14.07 10.54
N GLU A 166 -19.14 14.06 9.25
CA GLU A 166 -20.20 14.88 8.64
C GLU A 166 -21.61 14.35 8.96
N GLY A 167 -21.74 13.03 9.16
CA GLY A 167 -23.02 12.39 9.53
C GLY A 167 -23.44 12.57 10.99
N HIS A 168 -22.51 12.98 11.86
CA HIS A 168 -22.79 13.31 13.26
C HIS A 168 -22.68 14.82 13.43
N GLY A 169 -23.71 15.54 12.94
CA GLY A 169 -23.89 16.96 13.24
C GLY A 169 -23.78 17.17 14.74
N MET A 170 -22.80 17.97 15.18
CA MET A 170 -22.70 18.39 16.57
C MET A 170 -24.00 19.13 16.90
N PRO A 171 -24.71 18.76 17.98
CA PRO A 171 -25.76 19.62 18.51
C PRO A 171 -25.10 20.92 19.01
N GLU A 172 -25.69 22.06 18.64
CA GLU A 172 -25.36 23.38 19.16
C GLU A 172 -25.52 23.44 20.69
#